data_405d6f94ae2a913e1095ccb74731a055
#
_entry.id   405d6f94ae2a913e1095ccb74731a055
#
_cell.length_a   1.000
_cell.length_b   1.000
_cell.length_c   1.000
_cell.angle_alpha   90.00
_cell.angle_beta   90.00
_cell.angle_gamma   90.00
#
_symmetry.space_group_name_H-M   'P 1'
#
loop_
_entity.id
_entity.type
_entity.pdbx_description
1 polymer ?
#
loop_
_entity_poly.entity_id
_entity_poly.type
_entity_poly.pdbx_seq_one_letter_code
_entity_poly.pdbx_strand_id
1 'polypeptide(L)'
;MSLRASQVQTRADVFQAQGVLRVVRAPLPAAPPAPGQPGFVYSQADEGAECFIALWDDGSVTALHGHVDLGTGLRTALTQIVAEELSMSPSRIHMLMGMTGVSPNQGSTIASASLQIHAAPLRAAAAQAAQWLLQQAARLWVLPMEDLRLTTQGIQAADRAPVAWGGLLKGLNLELPLDLNTKLKPLDEHSVSGQSLPRIDIPAKVFGELVFVHDMRMPGMLHGRVVRPPYAGADSGDFIGKTLERVDTQSIAHIPGIRSVVVQADFVGIVAEREEHAEQAMRELVVHWKPWPGMPDVSDAENAIRRNPSTARQLINDGDV
;
A
#
# COMPACT_ATOMS: atom_id res chain seq x y z
N MET A 1 26.28 -11.80 -3.59
CA MET A 1 25.42 -11.33 -4.72
C MET A 1 24.08 -10.94 -4.13
N SER A 2 23.57 -9.75 -4.47
CA SER A 2 22.20 -9.36 -4.10
C SER A 2 21.21 -10.27 -4.83
N LEU A 3 20.13 -10.69 -4.16
CA LEU A 3 19.06 -11.49 -4.77
C LEU A 3 18.31 -10.64 -5.82
N ARG A 4 17.91 -11.23 -6.93
CA ARG A 4 17.16 -10.53 -7.99
C ARG A 4 15.87 -9.89 -7.45
N ALA A 5 15.20 -10.58 -6.54
CA ALA A 5 13.99 -10.06 -5.90
C ALA A 5 14.18 -8.69 -5.25
N SER A 6 15.34 -8.40 -4.67
CA SER A 6 15.63 -7.12 -4.00
C SER A 6 16.04 -5.99 -4.96
N GLN A 7 16.21 -6.28 -6.25
CA GLN A 7 16.56 -5.29 -7.27
C GLN A 7 15.33 -4.68 -7.96
N VAL A 8 14.14 -5.20 -7.71
CA VAL A 8 12.89 -4.69 -8.29
C VAL A 8 12.57 -3.32 -7.71
N GLN A 9 12.50 -2.31 -8.57
CA GLN A 9 12.15 -0.92 -8.23
C GLN A 9 11.02 -0.37 -9.10
N THR A 10 10.86 -0.94 -10.28
CA THR A 10 9.85 -0.51 -11.26
C THR A 10 9.02 -1.70 -11.73
N ARG A 11 7.88 -1.39 -12.34
CA ARG A 11 7.06 -2.38 -13.02
C ARG A 11 7.82 -3.10 -14.15
N ALA A 12 8.63 -2.38 -14.90
CA ALA A 12 9.43 -2.94 -15.98
C ALA A 12 10.39 -4.02 -15.49
N ASP A 13 10.97 -3.86 -14.30
CA ASP A 13 11.88 -4.84 -13.70
C ASP A 13 11.21 -6.21 -13.51
N VAL A 14 9.89 -6.22 -13.33
CA VAL A 14 9.10 -7.46 -13.19
C VAL A 14 8.62 -7.97 -14.53
N PHE A 15 8.01 -7.10 -15.38
CA PHE A 15 7.27 -7.53 -16.56
C PHE A 15 8.14 -7.77 -17.80
N GLN A 16 9.32 -7.14 -17.88
CA GLN A 16 10.23 -7.27 -19.01
C GLN A 16 11.40 -8.24 -18.75
N ALA A 17 11.51 -8.76 -17.54
CA ALA A 17 12.61 -9.64 -17.15
C ALA A 17 12.49 -11.03 -17.80
N GLN A 18 13.65 -11.69 -17.95
CA GLN A 18 13.78 -13.11 -18.26
C GLN A 18 14.13 -13.90 -16.98
N GLY A 19 13.85 -15.19 -16.96
CA GLY A 19 14.05 -16.05 -15.79
C GLY A 19 13.04 -15.78 -14.68
N VAL A 20 11.79 -15.48 -15.05
CA VAL A 20 10.73 -15.14 -14.11
C VAL A 20 9.41 -15.82 -14.41
N LEU A 21 8.74 -16.26 -13.35
CA LEU A 21 7.33 -16.63 -13.34
C LEU A 21 6.55 -15.59 -12.52
N ARG A 22 5.53 -14.98 -13.10
CA ARG A 22 4.63 -14.03 -12.43
C ARG A 22 3.23 -14.62 -12.30
N VAL A 23 2.56 -14.28 -11.19
CA VAL A 23 1.11 -14.46 -11.05
C VAL A 23 0.46 -13.08 -11.00
N VAL A 24 -0.45 -12.83 -11.91
CA VAL A 24 -1.02 -11.51 -12.18
C VAL A 24 -2.54 -11.55 -12.25
N ARG A 25 -3.18 -10.41 -12.05
CA ARG A 25 -4.60 -10.22 -12.39
C ARG A 25 -4.78 -8.98 -13.25
N ALA A 26 -5.90 -8.93 -13.98
CA ALA A 26 -6.35 -7.69 -14.61
C ALA A 26 -6.65 -6.62 -13.53
N PRO A 27 -6.43 -5.32 -13.82
CA PRO A 27 -6.80 -4.26 -12.90
C PRO A 27 -8.28 -4.35 -12.54
N LEU A 28 -8.59 -4.14 -11.25
CA LEU A 28 -9.98 -4.07 -10.83
C LEU A 28 -10.58 -2.72 -11.28
N PRO A 29 -11.82 -2.70 -11.79
CA PRO A 29 -12.50 -1.44 -12.07
C PRO A 29 -12.61 -0.61 -10.78
N ALA A 30 -12.50 0.71 -10.91
CA ALA A 30 -12.73 1.61 -9.78
C ALA A 30 -14.12 1.35 -9.17
N ALA A 31 -14.18 1.22 -7.86
CA ALA A 31 -15.46 1.09 -7.18
C ALA A 31 -16.32 2.35 -7.45
N PRO A 32 -17.61 2.20 -7.78
CA PRO A 32 -18.46 3.36 -7.94
C PRO A 32 -18.54 4.15 -6.64
N PRO A 33 -18.59 5.49 -6.68
CA PRO A 33 -18.72 6.30 -5.48
C PRO A 33 -20.01 5.93 -4.74
N ALA A 34 -19.95 5.95 -3.41
CA ALA A 34 -21.15 5.77 -2.62
C ALA A 34 -22.16 6.90 -2.94
N PRO A 35 -23.48 6.63 -2.92
CA PRO A 35 -24.46 7.63 -3.21
C PRO A 35 -24.31 8.89 -2.34
N GLY A 36 -24.23 10.06 -2.98
CA GLY A 36 -24.05 11.35 -2.30
C GLY A 36 -22.61 11.70 -1.92
N GLN A 37 -21.65 10.84 -2.21
CA GLN A 37 -20.23 11.19 -2.09
C GLN A 37 -19.69 11.66 -3.44
N PRO A 38 -18.81 12.71 -3.45
CA PRO A 38 -18.08 13.05 -4.65
C PRO A 38 -17.28 11.82 -5.09
N GLY A 39 -17.26 11.55 -6.39
CA GLY A 39 -16.48 10.47 -6.92
C GLY A 39 -15.03 10.65 -6.50
N PHE A 40 -14.52 9.78 -5.66
CA PHE A 40 -13.08 9.67 -5.50
C PHE A 40 -12.56 9.20 -6.85
N VAL A 41 -11.88 10.09 -7.53
CA VAL A 41 -11.11 9.71 -8.70
C VAL A 41 -9.93 8.91 -8.16
N TYR A 42 -10.14 7.62 -7.98
CA TYR A 42 -9.03 6.69 -8.03
C TYR A 42 -8.62 6.65 -9.51
N SER A 43 -7.97 7.73 -9.95
CA SER A 43 -7.35 7.75 -11.26
C SER A 43 -6.15 6.82 -11.19
N GLN A 44 -6.41 5.54 -11.36
CA GLN A 44 -5.36 4.68 -11.82
C GLN A 44 -5.25 4.91 -13.32
N ALA A 45 -4.09 5.35 -13.74
CA ALA A 45 -3.68 5.03 -15.09
C ALA A 45 -3.89 3.52 -15.27
N ASP A 46 -4.48 3.10 -16.38
CA ASP A 46 -4.55 1.69 -16.76
C ASP A 46 -3.12 1.21 -17.02
N GLU A 47 -2.44 0.80 -15.96
CA GLU A 47 -1.06 0.32 -16.03
C GLU A 47 -0.98 -1.14 -16.48
N GLY A 48 -2.12 -1.73 -16.84
CA GLY A 48 -2.23 -3.14 -17.23
C GLY A 48 -2.22 -4.10 -16.03
N ALA A 49 -1.88 -5.37 -16.26
CA ALA A 49 -1.98 -6.42 -15.25
C ALA A 49 -1.22 -6.12 -13.96
N GLU A 50 -1.80 -6.46 -12.80
CA GLU A 50 -1.20 -6.30 -11.48
C GLU A 50 -0.49 -7.58 -11.06
N CYS A 51 0.79 -7.48 -10.66
CA CYS A 51 1.57 -8.62 -10.18
C CYS A 51 1.44 -8.77 -8.66
N PHE A 52 1.17 -9.99 -8.19
CA PHE A 52 1.16 -10.35 -6.76
C PHE A 52 2.44 -11.05 -6.34
N ILE A 53 3.03 -11.85 -7.23
CA ILE A 53 4.25 -12.59 -6.94
C ILE A 53 5.07 -12.77 -8.22
N ALA A 54 6.39 -12.70 -8.08
CA ALA A 54 7.36 -13.03 -9.11
C ALA A 54 8.44 -13.94 -8.55
N LEU A 55 8.55 -15.15 -9.09
CA LEU A 55 9.59 -16.12 -8.76
C LEU A 55 10.74 -15.99 -9.76
N TRP A 56 11.97 -15.88 -9.25
CA TRP A 56 13.15 -15.66 -10.05
C TRP A 56 14.00 -16.93 -10.21
N ASP A 57 14.76 -17.01 -11.31
CA ASP A 57 15.64 -18.15 -11.63
C ASP A 57 16.81 -18.32 -10.63
N ASP A 58 17.11 -17.33 -9.80
CA ASP A 58 18.05 -17.43 -8.67
C ASP A 58 17.41 -18.03 -7.40
N GLY A 59 16.13 -18.40 -7.49
CA GLY A 59 15.35 -18.93 -6.37
C GLY A 59 14.91 -17.89 -5.34
N SER A 60 14.99 -16.60 -5.66
CA SER A 60 14.40 -15.54 -4.86
C SER A 60 12.96 -15.22 -5.31
N VAL A 61 12.22 -14.51 -4.49
CA VAL A 61 10.82 -14.16 -4.72
C VAL A 61 10.59 -12.69 -4.42
N THR A 62 9.98 -11.96 -5.37
CA THR A 62 9.36 -10.66 -5.09
C THR A 62 7.88 -10.88 -4.84
N ALA A 63 7.42 -10.52 -3.67
CA ALA A 63 6.00 -10.52 -3.32
C ALA A 63 5.50 -9.07 -3.23
N LEU A 64 4.33 -8.80 -3.80
CA LEU A 64 3.81 -7.44 -3.93
C LEU A 64 2.45 -7.32 -3.24
N HIS A 65 2.28 -6.27 -2.45
CA HIS A 65 1.05 -5.99 -1.74
C HIS A 65 0.72 -4.49 -1.80
N GLY A 66 -0.55 -4.15 -2.02
CA GLY A 66 -0.97 -2.77 -2.21
C GLY A 66 -1.01 -1.92 -0.94
N HIS A 67 -1.19 -2.55 0.22
CA HIS A 67 -1.20 -1.84 1.50
C HIS A 67 0.21 -1.54 2.00
N VAL A 68 0.33 -0.59 2.93
CA VAL A 68 1.57 -0.24 3.62
C VAL A 68 1.64 -0.86 5.01
N ASP A 69 2.85 -1.02 5.56
CA ASP A 69 3.03 -1.40 6.96
C ASP A 69 3.06 -0.14 7.84
N LEU A 70 1.99 0.04 8.60
CA LEU A 70 1.84 1.17 9.54
C LEU A 70 2.50 0.92 10.91
N GLY A 71 3.50 0.04 10.97
CA GLY A 71 4.19 -0.34 12.21
C GLY A 71 3.62 -1.59 12.88
N THR A 72 2.68 -2.27 12.24
CA THR A 72 2.00 -3.46 12.75
C THR A 72 2.77 -4.76 12.52
N GLY A 73 3.87 -4.73 11.74
CA GLY A 73 4.61 -5.94 11.34
C GLY A 73 3.97 -6.68 10.16
N LEU A 74 3.09 -6.00 9.44
CA LEU A 74 2.38 -6.58 8.28
C LEU A 74 3.34 -7.14 7.23
N ARG A 75 4.47 -6.45 6.98
CA ARG A 75 5.52 -6.92 6.06
C ARG A 75 6.01 -8.32 6.42
N THR A 76 6.30 -8.55 7.70
CA THR A 76 6.77 -9.85 8.20
C THR A 76 5.68 -10.92 8.07
N ALA A 77 4.44 -10.60 8.45
CA ALA A 77 3.32 -11.52 8.36
C ALA A 77 3.00 -11.96 6.92
N LEU A 78 2.99 -11.02 5.97
CA LEU A 78 2.80 -11.33 4.55
C LEU A 78 3.96 -12.16 3.99
N THR A 79 5.19 -11.88 4.43
CA THR A 79 6.36 -12.69 4.06
C THR A 79 6.23 -14.13 4.57
N GLN A 80 5.71 -14.34 5.80
CA GLN A 80 5.44 -15.68 6.33
C GLN A 80 4.39 -16.41 5.50
N ILE A 81 3.32 -15.75 5.09
CA ILE A 81 2.26 -16.34 4.26
C ILE A 81 2.83 -16.84 2.92
N VAL A 82 3.64 -16.04 2.26
CA VAL A 82 4.29 -16.44 0.99
C VAL A 82 5.30 -17.56 1.21
N ALA A 83 6.11 -17.46 2.27
CA ALA A 83 7.10 -18.48 2.63
C ALA A 83 6.44 -19.83 2.93
N GLU A 84 5.28 -19.80 3.56
CA GLU A 84 4.50 -21.02 3.86
C GLU A 84 4.06 -21.74 2.59
N GLU A 85 3.37 -21.04 1.69
CA GLU A 85 2.85 -21.65 0.47
C GLU A 85 3.98 -22.17 -0.45
N LEU A 86 5.12 -21.49 -0.48
CA LEU A 86 6.30 -21.88 -1.26
C LEU A 86 7.25 -22.82 -0.53
N SER A 87 6.99 -23.16 0.74
CA SER A 87 7.87 -23.97 1.61
C SER A 87 9.32 -23.48 1.59
N MET A 88 9.56 -22.18 1.70
CA MET A 88 10.88 -21.57 1.57
C MET A 88 11.25 -20.70 2.77
N SER A 89 12.53 -20.34 2.86
CA SER A 89 12.99 -19.39 3.87
C SER A 89 12.41 -17.99 3.62
N PRO A 90 11.86 -17.30 4.63
CA PRO A 90 11.42 -15.91 4.54
C PRO A 90 12.51 -14.96 4.04
N SER A 91 13.79 -15.27 4.30
CA SER A 91 14.94 -14.44 3.87
C SER A 91 15.12 -14.37 2.35
N ARG A 92 14.50 -15.26 1.59
CA ARG A 92 14.54 -15.24 0.13
C ARG A 92 13.41 -14.46 -0.51
N ILE A 93 12.50 -13.92 0.30
CA ILE A 93 11.34 -13.16 -0.16
C ILE A 93 11.59 -11.67 0.07
N HIS A 94 11.51 -10.90 -0.99
CA HIS A 94 11.49 -9.46 -0.94
C HIS A 94 10.05 -8.97 -1.06
N MET A 95 9.51 -8.45 0.05
CA MET A 95 8.14 -7.95 0.13
C MET A 95 8.10 -6.46 -0.23
N LEU A 96 7.53 -6.13 -1.37
CA LEU A 96 7.24 -4.76 -1.80
C LEU A 96 5.80 -4.38 -1.40
N MET A 97 5.67 -3.24 -0.73
CA MET A 97 4.38 -2.79 -0.20
C MET A 97 4.12 -1.34 -0.55
N GLY A 98 2.91 -1.07 -1.06
CA GLY A 98 2.42 0.30 -1.28
C GLY A 98 3.24 1.14 -2.25
N MET A 99 3.94 0.53 -3.20
CA MET A 99 4.68 1.24 -4.24
C MET A 99 3.76 1.60 -5.40
N THR A 100 3.54 2.89 -5.61
CA THR A 100 2.74 3.41 -6.73
C THR A 100 3.33 2.94 -8.07
N GLY A 101 2.48 2.42 -8.95
CA GLY A 101 2.86 1.91 -10.26
C GLY A 101 3.55 0.54 -10.26
N VAL A 102 3.81 -0.07 -9.09
CA VAL A 102 4.45 -1.39 -8.97
C VAL A 102 3.55 -2.38 -8.22
N SER A 103 3.11 -2.01 -7.02
CA SER A 103 2.24 -2.84 -6.19
C SER A 103 0.80 -2.89 -6.74
N PRO A 104 0.07 -3.99 -6.53
CA PRO A 104 -1.34 -4.09 -6.95
C PRO A 104 -2.19 -3.07 -6.21
N ASN A 105 -3.24 -2.57 -6.86
CA ASN A 105 -4.21 -1.72 -6.18
C ASN A 105 -5.16 -2.56 -5.33
N GLN A 106 -5.05 -2.39 -4.04
CA GLN A 106 -5.89 -3.05 -3.05
C GLN A 106 -6.64 -2.03 -2.17
N GLY A 107 -6.67 -0.76 -2.60
CA GLY A 107 -7.30 0.33 -1.88
C GLY A 107 -6.48 0.82 -0.69
N SER A 108 -7.15 1.54 0.20
CA SER A 108 -6.52 2.15 1.38
C SER A 108 -6.19 1.12 2.46
N THR A 109 -5.08 1.34 3.19
CA THR A 109 -4.71 0.53 4.36
C THR A 109 -5.59 0.93 5.55
N ILE A 110 -6.78 0.34 5.66
CA ILE A 110 -7.81 0.64 6.66
C ILE A 110 -8.51 -0.63 7.17
N ALA A 111 -9.34 -0.49 8.18
CA ALA A 111 -10.31 -1.48 8.66
C ALA A 111 -9.70 -2.85 9.04
N SER A 112 -8.43 -2.91 9.37
CA SER A 112 -7.70 -4.18 9.64
C SER A 112 -7.78 -5.21 8.51
N ALA A 113 -8.07 -4.75 7.28
CA ALA A 113 -8.37 -5.61 6.13
C ALA A 113 -7.12 -6.24 5.49
N SER A 114 -5.92 -5.75 5.81
CA SER A 114 -4.69 -6.14 5.13
C SER A 114 -4.42 -7.65 5.15
N LEU A 115 -4.61 -8.31 6.30
CA LEU A 115 -4.46 -9.77 6.40
C LEU A 115 -5.75 -10.52 6.09
N GLN A 116 -6.90 -10.05 6.60
CA GLN A 116 -8.16 -10.77 6.50
C GLN A 116 -8.69 -10.86 5.07
N ILE A 117 -8.49 -9.82 4.27
CA ILE A 117 -9.04 -9.71 2.92
C ILE A 117 -7.92 -9.64 1.88
N HIS A 118 -6.98 -8.73 2.06
CA HIS A 118 -6.02 -8.38 1.01
C HIS A 118 -4.79 -9.29 0.95
N ALA A 119 -4.55 -10.14 1.95
CA ALA A 119 -3.55 -11.20 1.87
C ALA A 119 -4.03 -12.41 1.06
N ALA A 120 -5.34 -12.62 0.92
CA ALA A 120 -5.88 -13.80 0.24
C ALA A 120 -5.42 -13.92 -1.23
N PRO A 121 -5.45 -12.86 -2.06
CA PRO A 121 -4.93 -12.93 -3.43
C PRO A 121 -3.43 -13.23 -3.48
N LEU A 122 -2.63 -12.68 -2.57
CA LEU A 122 -1.20 -12.95 -2.48
C LEU A 122 -0.93 -14.40 -2.08
N ARG A 123 -1.67 -14.93 -1.12
CA ARG A 123 -1.59 -16.34 -0.69
C ARG A 123 -1.94 -17.28 -1.84
N ALA A 124 -3.05 -17.00 -2.55
CA ALA A 124 -3.46 -17.79 -3.70
C ALA A 124 -2.39 -17.74 -4.83
N ALA A 125 -1.81 -16.58 -5.09
CA ALA A 125 -0.73 -16.43 -6.06
C ALA A 125 0.51 -17.28 -5.69
N ALA A 126 0.90 -17.30 -4.42
CA ALA A 126 2.02 -18.11 -3.95
C ALA A 126 1.72 -19.61 -4.07
N ALA A 127 0.52 -20.04 -3.69
CA ALA A 127 0.07 -21.42 -3.86
C ALA A 127 0.04 -21.85 -5.33
N GLN A 128 -0.45 -20.97 -6.23
CA GLN A 128 -0.50 -21.21 -7.67
C GLN A 128 0.91 -21.35 -8.27
N ALA A 129 1.84 -20.50 -7.85
CA ALA A 129 3.24 -20.62 -8.24
C ALA A 129 3.88 -21.91 -7.75
N ALA A 130 3.60 -22.32 -6.50
CA ALA A 130 4.04 -23.60 -5.93
C ALA A 130 3.53 -24.79 -6.74
N GLN A 131 2.25 -24.80 -7.08
CA GLN A 131 1.66 -25.88 -7.90
C GLN A 131 2.28 -25.94 -9.29
N TRP A 132 2.52 -24.77 -9.93
CA TRP A 132 3.17 -24.73 -11.22
C TRP A 132 4.58 -25.33 -11.16
N LEU A 133 5.38 -25.01 -10.13
CA LEU A 133 6.72 -25.59 -9.95
C LEU A 133 6.66 -27.10 -9.81
N LEU A 134 5.73 -27.63 -9.00
CA LEU A 134 5.55 -29.08 -8.85
C LEU A 134 5.10 -29.75 -10.15
N GLN A 135 4.20 -29.13 -10.90
CA GLN A 135 3.77 -29.62 -12.21
C GLN A 135 4.92 -29.69 -13.22
N GLN A 136 5.79 -28.66 -13.27
CA GLN A 136 6.94 -28.70 -14.17
C GLN A 136 7.94 -29.76 -13.76
N ALA A 137 8.20 -29.93 -12.48
CA ALA A 137 9.08 -30.99 -11.97
C ALA A 137 8.51 -32.38 -12.26
N ALA A 138 7.20 -32.59 -12.06
CA ALA A 138 6.50 -33.82 -12.38
C ALA A 138 6.68 -34.22 -13.85
N ARG A 139 6.50 -33.26 -14.76
CA ARG A 139 6.72 -33.46 -16.21
C ARG A 139 8.18 -33.78 -16.53
N LEU A 140 9.12 -33.02 -15.95
CA LEU A 140 10.55 -33.18 -16.22
C LEU A 140 11.09 -34.52 -15.69
N TRP A 141 10.61 -34.96 -14.53
CA TRP A 141 11.08 -36.18 -13.88
C TRP A 141 10.25 -37.43 -14.21
N VAL A 142 9.15 -37.23 -14.94
CA VAL A 142 8.18 -38.29 -15.29
C VAL A 142 7.68 -38.99 -14.02
N LEU A 143 7.26 -38.21 -13.03
CA LEU A 143 6.74 -38.65 -11.73
C LEU A 143 5.34 -38.10 -11.51
N PRO A 144 4.47 -38.79 -10.76
CA PRO A 144 3.22 -38.21 -10.27
C PRO A 144 3.49 -36.96 -9.40
N MET A 145 2.60 -35.97 -9.47
CA MET A 145 2.78 -34.75 -8.71
C MET A 145 2.67 -35.00 -7.18
N GLU A 146 1.88 -35.96 -6.79
CA GLU A 146 1.71 -36.40 -5.39
C GLU A 146 2.98 -36.96 -4.76
N ASP A 147 3.94 -37.43 -5.56
CA ASP A 147 5.26 -37.89 -5.09
C ASP A 147 6.26 -36.74 -4.89
N LEU A 148 5.86 -35.54 -5.22
CA LEU A 148 6.71 -34.36 -5.16
C LEU A 148 6.25 -33.39 -4.06
N ARG A 149 7.23 -32.75 -3.41
CA ARG A 149 6.96 -31.69 -2.43
C ARG A 149 7.96 -30.56 -2.55
N LEU A 150 7.50 -29.37 -2.24
CA LEU A 150 8.39 -28.24 -2.01
C LEU A 150 9.00 -28.32 -0.61
N THR A 151 10.28 -28.00 -0.52
CA THR A 151 11.03 -27.89 0.73
C THR A 151 11.87 -26.61 0.72
N THR A 152 12.44 -26.23 1.83
CA THR A 152 13.35 -25.06 1.91
C THR A 152 14.57 -25.17 1.01
N GLN A 153 14.91 -26.37 0.54
CA GLN A 153 16.05 -26.64 -0.34
C GLN A 153 15.65 -26.75 -1.82
N GLY A 154 14.35 -26.81 -2.12
CA GLY A 154 13.84 -26.93 -3.49
C GLY A 154 12.75 -28.00 -3.61
N ILE A 155 12.59 -28.57 -4.79
CA ILE A 155 11.63 -29.64 -5.07
C ILE A 155 12.28 -30.97 -4.75
N GLN A 156 11.59 -31.81 -4.01
CA GLN A 156 12.05 -33.13 -3.59
C GLN A 156 11.06 -34.21 -4.01
N ALA A 157 11.57 -35.34 -4.55
CA ALA A 157 10.90 -36.62 -4.65
C ALA A 157 11.39 -37.55 -3.52
N ALA A 158 10.62 -38.58 -3.19
CA ALA A 158 10.91 -39.45 -2.04
C ALA A 158 12.35 -40.01 -2.02
N ASP A 159 12.87 -40.41 -3.19
CA ASP A 159 14.16 -41.11 -3.32
C ASP A 159 15.26 -40.22 -3.91
N ARG A 160 15.07 -38.88 -3.96
CA ARG A 160 16.00 -37.97 -4.59
C ARG A 160 16.37 -36.80 -3.66
N ALA A 161 17.60 -36.32 -3.78
CA ALA A 161 17.99 -35.07 -3.14
C ALA A 161 17.17 -33.90 -3.69
N PRO A 162 16.85 -32.88 -2.88
CA PRO A 162 16.14 -31.70 -3.34
C PRO A 162 16.86 -31.00 -4.48
N VAL A 163 16.10 -30.51 -5.46
CA VAL A 163 16.62 -29.76 -6.62
C VAL A 163 16.08 -28.34 -6.55
N ALA A 164 16.97 -27.37 -6.63
CA ALA A 164 16.60 -25.96 -6.64
C ALA A 164 15.66 -25.67 -7.83
N TRP A 165 14.49 -25.11 -7.54
CA TRP A 165 13.46 -24.86 -8.56
C TRP A 165 13.78 -23.68 -9.53
N GLY A 166 14.74 -22.81 -9.18
CA GLY A 166 15.14 -21.70 -10.05
C GLY A 166 15.60 -22.13 -11.44
N GLY A 167 16.19 -23.34 -11.56
CA GLY A 167 16.56 -23.90 -12.84
C GLY A 167 15.40 -24.11 -13.79
N LEU A 168 14.18 -24.33 -13.29
CA LEU A 168 12.95 -24.47 -14.10
C LEU A 168 12.52 -23.13 -14.74
N LEU A 169 13.00 -22.01 -14.24
CA LEU A 169 12.63 -20.68 -14.71
C LEU A 169 13.66 -20.07 -15.68
N LYS A 170 14.84 -20.69 -15.80
CA LYS A 170 15.94 -20.12 -16.58
C LYS A 170 15.54 -19.84 -18.03
N GLY A 171 15.69 -18.58 -18.42
CA GLY A 171 15.37 -18.10 -19.77
C GLY A 171 13.86 -17.97 -20.07
N LEU A 172 12.99 -18.27 -19.12
CA LEU A 172 11.55 -18.13 -19.27
C LEU A 172 11.09 -16.72 -18.91
N ASN A 173 9.98 -16.31 -19.52
CA ASN A 173 9.21 -15.13 -19.14
C ASN A 173 7.74 -15.57 -19.14
N LEU A 174 7.25 -15.96 -17.96
CA LEU A 174 5.94 -16.60 -17.81
C LEU A 174 4.99 -15.73 -17.00
N GLU A 175 3.74 -15.74 -17.41
CA GLU A 175 2.65 -15.07 -16.74
C GLU A 175 1.49 -16.03 -16.54
N LEU A 176 1.02 -16.15 -15.30
CA LEU A 176 -0.16 -16.93 -14.95
C LEU A 176 -1.26 -15.98 -14.48
N PRO A 177 -2.48 -16.09 -14.99
CA PRO A 177 -3.61 -15.37 -14.45
C PRO A 177 -3.91 -15.87 -13.03
N LEU A 178 -4.15 -14.96 -12.09
CA LEU A 178 -4.46 -15.29 -10.70
C LEU A 178 -5.76 -16.09 -10.62
N ASP A 179 -5.69 -17.26 -10.00
CA ASP A 179 -6.84 -18.08 -9.63
C ASP A 179 -7.02 -18.10 -8.11
N LEU A 180 -8.06 -17.44 -7.62
CA LEU A 180 -8.41 -17.39 -6.19
C LEU A 180 -8.90 -18.74 -5.63
N ASN A 181 -9.28 -19.69 -6.50
CA ASN A 181 -9.72 -21.03 -6.10
C ASN A 181 -8.56 -22.04 -6.02
N THR A 182 -7.34 -21.59 -6.22
CA THR A 182 -6.15 -22.44 -6.09
C THR A 182 -6.13 -23.12 -4.73
N LYS A 183 -5.90 -24.43 -4.70
CA LYS A 183 -5.77 -25.18 -3.45
C LYS A 183 -4.58 -24.67 -2.65
N LEU A 184 -4.86 -24.24 -1.45
CA LEU A 184 -3.87 -23.73 -0.50
C LEU A 184 -3.22 -24.89 0.27
N LYS A 185 -2.03 -24.64 0.82
CA LYS A 185 -1.36 -25.58 1.70
C LYS A 185 -2.22 -25.84 2.94
N PRO A 186 -2.47 -27.12 3.32
CA PRO A 186 -3.24 -27.46 4.50
C PRO A 186 -2.61 -26.94 5.80
N LEU A 187 -3.42 -26.63 6.80
CA LEU A 187 -2.95 -26.06 8.07
C LEU A 187 -2.01 -27.00 8.85
N ASP A 188 -2.23 -28.28 8.77
CA ASP A 188 -1.42 -29.32 9.41
C ASP A 188 -0.03 -29.50 8.76
N GLU A 189 0.14 -28.98 7.55
CA GLU A 189 1.43 -28.93 6.86
C GLU A 189 2.18 -27.61 7.07
N HIS A 190 1.61 -26.66 7.82
CA HIS A 190 2.25 -25.37 8.06
C HIS A 190 3.50 -25.52 8.93
N SER A 191 4.59 -24.85 8.52
CA SER A 191 5.89 -24.89 9.19
C SER A 191 6.51 -23.52 9.43
N VAL A 192 6.02 -22.48 8.76
CA VAL A 192 6.49 -21.10 8.86
C VAL A 192 5.45 -20.23 9.56
N SER A 193 4.20 -20.31 9.13
CA SER A 193 3.09 -19.61 9.78
C SER A 193 2.85 -20.16 11.17
N GLY A 194 2.64 -19.28 12.16
CA GLY A 194 2.53 -19.67 13.56
C GLY A 194 3.89 -19.72 14.31
N GLN A 195 5.01 -19.61 13.60
CA GLN A 195 6.31 -19.47 14.24
C GLN A 195 6.59 -17.99 14.58
N SER A 196 7.28 -17.78 15.72
CA SER A 196 7.73 -16.44 16.09
C SER A 196 8.93 -16.05 15.25
N LEU A 197 8.73 -15.13 14.29
CA LEU A 197 9.81 -14.53 13.51
C LEU A 197 10.08 -13.11 13.99
N PRO A 198 11.36 -12.71 14.08
CA PRO A 198 11.71 -11.32 14.28
C PRO A 198 11.13 -10.45 13.15
N ARG A 199 10.60 -9.28 13.50
CA ARG A 199 10.13 -8.35 12.48
C ARG A 199 11.29 -7.90 11.60
N ILE A 200 11.13 -8.03 10.30
CA ILE A 200 12.18 -7.74 9.29
C ILE A 200 12.51 -6.26 9.16
N ASP A 201 11.64 -5.36 9.63
CA ASP A 201 11.81 -3.91 9.58
C ASP A 201 12.52 -3.32 10.82
N ILE A 202 12.60 -4.06 11.93
CA ILE A 202 13.16 -3.56 13.20
C ILE A 202 14.67 -3.24 13.12
N PRO A 203 15.52 -4.08 12.52
CA PRO A 203 16.96 -3.76 12.47
C PRO A 203 17.24 -2.41 11.81
N ALA A 204 16.66 -2.17 10.63
CA ALA A 204 16.86 -0.91 9.91
C ALA A 204 16.34 0.31 10.69
N LYS A 205 15.27 0.14 11.48
CA LYS A 205 14.73 1.20 12.38
C LYS A 205 15.67 1.48 13.55
N VAL A 206 16.18 0.43 14.19
CA VAL A 206 17.06 0.56 15.36
C VAL A 206 18.40 1.18 15.00
N PHE A 207 18.94 0.84 13.84
CA PHE A 207 20.21 1.37 13.37
C PHE A 207 20.10 2.68 12.59
N GLY A 208 18.90 3.23 12.43
CA GLY A 208 18.66 4.49 11.69
C GLY A 208 18.89 4.37 10.18
N GLU A 209 18.82 3.17 9.63
CA GLU A 209 18.99 2.88 8.20
C GLU A 209 17.66 3.04 7.42
N LEU A 210 16.54 2.95 8.12
CA LEU A 210 15.23 3.13 7.49
C LEU A 210 14.97 4.61 7.24
N VAL A 211 14.78 4.97 5.98
CA VAL A 211 14.44 6.33 5.55
C VAL A 211 12.92 6.47 5.53
N PHE A 212 12.38 7.33 6.37
CA PHE A 212 10.96 7.72 6.33
C PHE A 212 10.75 8.88 5.34
N VAL A 213 9.50 9.15 4.97
CA VAL A 213 9.19 10.23 4.02
C VAL A 213 9.72 11.59 4.49
N HIS A 214 9.66 11.87 5.80
CA HIS A 214 10.17 13.14 6.35
C HIS A 214 11.71 13.20 6.44
N ASP A 215 12.40 12.08 6.29
CA ASP A 215 13.87 12.06 6.23
C ASP A 215 14.39 12.29 4.81
N MET A 216 13.52 12.17 3.82
CA MET A 216 13.92 12.31 2.42
C MET A 216 14.40 13.72 2.12
N ARG A 217 15.50 13.82 1.39
CA ARG A 217 16.08 15.07 0.90
C ARG A 217 16.41 14.93 -0.57
N MET A 218 16.01 15.92 -1.36
CA MET A 218 16.28 15.98 -2.79
C MET A 218 16.96 17.30 -3.16
N PRO A 219 17.84 17.33 -4.17
CA PRO A 219 18.38 18.60 -4.67
C PRO A 219 17.28 19.57 -5.07
N GLY A 220 17.33 20.80 -4.58
CA GLY A 220 16.33 21.85 -4.86
C GLY A 220 14.99 21.64 -4.16
N MET A 221 14.88 20.71 -3.19
CA MET A 221 13.66 20.52 -2.41
C MET A 221 13.28 21.81 -1.69
N LEU A 222 11.98 22.13 -1.73
CA LEU A 222 11.39 23.24 -1.01
C LEU A 222 10.48 22.71 0.10
N HIS A 223 10.26 23.54 1.11
CA HIS A 223 9.44 23.23 2.28
C HIS A 223 8.16 24.04 2.25
N GLY A 224 7.03 23.34 2.38
CA GLY A 224 5.70 23.95 2.38
C GLY A 224 5.04 23.97 3.75
N ARG A 225 4.29 25.02 4.05
CA ARG A 225 3.38 25.12 5.20
C ARG A 225 2.05 25.70 4.76
N VAL A 226 0.99 25.33 5.46
CA VAL A 226 -0.36 25.81 5.18
C VAL A 226 -0.87 26.60 6.39
N VAL A 227 -1.33 27.83 6.14
CA VAL A 227 -2.04 28.63 7.12
C VAL A 227 -3.53 28.35 7.00
N ARG A 228 -4.16 27.99 8.09
CA ARG A 228 -5.57 27.64 8.16
C ARG A 228 -6.32 28.66 9.02
N PRO A 229 -7.63 28.88 8.78
CA PRO A 229 -8.44 29.68 9.69
C PRO A 229 -8.46 29.07 11.08
N PRO A 230 -8.59 29.85 12.17
CA PRO A 230 -8.54 29.37 13.54
C PRO A 230 -9.66 28.37 13.90
N TYR A 231 -10.68 28.30 13.07
CA TYR A 231 -11.83 27.40 13.22
C TYR A 231 -11.81 26.22 12.22
N ALA A 232 -10.68 25.99 11.55
CA ALA A 232 -10.57 24.92 10.57
C ALA A 232 -10.91 23.55 11.19
N GLY A 233 -11.81 22.81 10.54
CA GLY A 233 -12.31 21.53 11.03
C GLY A 233 -13.58 21.61 11.89
N ALA A 234 -13.96 22.82 12.34
CA ALA A 234 -15.24 23.08 13.00
C ALA A 234 -16.19 23.90 12.11
N ASP A 235 -15.67 24.43 11.01
CA ASP A 235 -16.41 25.18 10.00
C ASP A 235 -17.38 24.28 9.22
N SER A 236 -18.51 24.87 8.84
CA SER A 236 -19.57 24.17 8.10
C SER A 236 -20.33 25.12 7.18
N GLY A 237 -21.03 24.56 6.22
CA GLY A 237 -21.90 25.32 5.32
C GLY A 237 -21.15 26.36 4.49
N ASP A 238 -21.59 27.61 4.53
CA ASP A 238 -21.05 28.70 3.72
C ASP A 238 -19.66 29.15 4.15
N PHE A 239 -19.15 28.68 5.27
CA PHE A 239 -17.79 28.94 5.72
C PHE A 239 -16.74 28.10 5.01
N ILE A 240 -17.10 26.97 4.43
CA ILE A 240 -16.14 26.09 3.76
C ILE A 240 -15.66 26.73 2.45
N GLY A 241 -14.37 27.05 2.37
CA GLY A 241 -13.72 27.53 1.16
C GLY A 241 -13.99 28.99 0.77
N LYS A 242 -14.67 29.77 1.64
CA LYS A 242 -15.08 31.17 1.34
C LYS A 242 -14.85 32.15 2.49
N THR A 243 -13.90 31.87 3.37
CA THR A 243 -13.69 32.62 4.60
C THR A 243 -12.49 33.56 4.57
N LEU A 244 -11.58 33.37 3.61
CA LEU A 244 -10.45 34.25 3.46
C LEU A 244 -10.88 35.64 2.99
N GLU A 245 -10.47 36.67 3.72
CA GLU A 245 -10.71 38.06 3.35
C GLU A 245 -9.44 38.70 2.73
N ARG A 246 -8.29 38.51 3.36
CA ARG A 246 -7.03 39.13 2.94
C ARG A 246 -5.82 38.42 3.49
N VAL A 247 -4.74 38.38 2.73
CA VAL A 247 -3.40 37.96 3.15
C VAL A 247 -2.46 39.15 3.03
N ASP A 248 -1.73 39.44 4.11
CA ASP A 248 -0.67 40.46 4.10
C ASP A 248 0.70 39.79 3.96
N THR A 249 1.15 39.63 2.73
CA THR A 249 2.44 39.00 2.44
C THR A 249 3.64 39.83 2.88
N GLN A 250 3.47 41.13 3.15
CA GLN A 250 4.54 42.00 3.65
C GLN A 250 4.91 41.65 5.10
N SER A 251 4.00 41.06 5.87
CA SER A 251 4.26 40.69 7.24
C SER A 251 5.43 39.70 7.40
N ILE A 252 5.75 38.91 6.37
CA ILE A 252 6.83 37.94 6.33
C ILE A 252 8.00 38.29 5.42
N ALA A 253 8.04 39.56 4.90
CA ALA A 253 9.08 39.99 3.96
C ALA A 253 10.50 39.96 4.56
N HIS A 254 10.62 40.00 5.90
CA HIS A 254 11.90 39.93 6.61
C HIS A 254 12.46 38.50 6.74
N ILE A 255 11.66 37.46 6.45
CA ILE A 255 12.09 36.06 6.56
C ILE A 255 12.83 35.68 5.27
N PRO A 256 14.10 35.22 5.36
CA PRO A 256 14.86 34.89 4.19
C PRO A 256 14.37 33.59 3.53
N GLY A 257 14.59 33.46 2.22
CA GLY A 257 14.36 32.24 1.47
C GLY A 257 12.90 31.86 1.25
N ILE A 258 11.95 32.79 1.50
CA ILE A 258 10.55 32.59 1.08
C ILE A 258 10.50 32.63 -0.45
N ARG A 259 9.96 31.59 -1.06
CA ARG A 259 9.87 31.45 -2.52
C ARG A 259 8.51 31.84 -3.06
N SER A 260 7.46 31.54 -2.33
CA SER A 260 6.09 31.85 -2.76
C SER A 260 5.11 31.84 -1.58
N VAL A 261 4.09 32.69 -1.69
CA VAL A 261 2.84 32.59 -0.93
C VAL A 261 1.74 32.32 -1.95
N VAL A 262 1.10 31.15 -1.86
CA VAL A 262 0.05 30.72 -2.78
C VAL A 262 -1.30 30.89 -2.09
N VAL A 263 -2.20 31.63 -2.73
CA VAL A 263 -3.55 31.86 -2.21
C VAL A 263 -4.55 31.37 -3.26
N GLN A 264 -5.39 30.41 -2.86
CA GLN A 264 -6.44 29.87 -3.72
C GLN A 264 -7.68 29.59 -2.87
N ALA A 265 -8.72 30.38 -3.01
CA ALA A 265 -9.86 30.40 -2.09
C ALA A 265 -9.35 30.49 -0.64
N ASP A 266 -9.75 29.60 0.26
CA ASP A 266 -9.29 29.58 1.66
C ASP A 266 -7.93 28.86 1.85
N PHE A 267 -7.34 28.36 0.78
CA PHE A 267 -6.01 27.77 0.86
C PHE A 267 -4.95 28.87 0.84
N VAL A 268 -4.16 28.95 1.91
CA VAL A 268 -2.99 29.83 2.00
C VAL A 268 -1.76 28.96 2.27
N GLY A 269 -0.92 28.81 1.25
CA GLY A 269 0.31 28.01 1.30
C GLY A 269 1.55 28.90 1.26
N ILE A 270 2.57 28.55 2.02
CA ILE A 270 3.88 29.19 2.02
C ILE A 270 4.91 28.17 1.59
N VAL A 271 5.82 28.58 0.72
CA VAL A 271 6.93 27.76 0.25
C VAL A 271 8.25 28.48 0.53
N ALA A 272 9.19 27.79 1.17
CA ALA A 272 10.50 28.33 1.52
C ALA A 272 11.63 27.33 1.21
N GLU A 273 12.86 27.83 1.13
CA GLU A 273 14.07 27.02 0.92
C GLU A 273 14.42 26.16 2.15
N ARG A 274 14.06 26.64 3.33
CA ARG A 274 14.35 25.98 4.60
C ARG A 274 13.07 25.74 5.38
N GLU A 275 13.02 24.61 6.06
CA GLU A 275 11.85 24.17 6.81
C GLU A 275 11.49 25.17 7.93
N GLU A 276 12.50 25.62 8.68
CA GLU A 276 12.33 26.57 9.77
C GLU A 276 11.81 27.94 9.29
N HIS A 277 12.20 28.38 8.09
CA HIS A 277 11.69 29.63 7.50
C HIS A 277 10.22 29.48 7.07
N ALA A 278 9.85 28.33 6.50
CA ALA A 278 8.45 28.05 6.17
C ALA A 278 7.56 28.02 7.42
N GLU A 279 8.07 27.44 8.51
CA GLU A 279 7.35 27.36 9.77
C GLU A 279 7.24 28.72 10.46
N GLN A 280 8.32 29.51 10.48
CA GLN A 280 8.30 30.88 10.97
C GLN A 280 7.29 31.71 10.18
N ALA A 281 7.33 31.64 8.85
CA ALA A 281 6.41 32.35 7.99
C ALA A 281 4.95 31.95 8.22
N MET A 282 4.68 30.67 8.47
CA MET A 282 3.33 30.19 8.81
C MET A 282 2.80 30.83 10.11
N ARG A 283 3.67 31.05 11.10
CA ARG A 283 3.28 31.66 12.37
C ARG A 283 3.12 33.18 12.29
N GLU A 284 3.90 33.84 11.42
CA GLU A 284 3.98 35.30 11.36
C GLU A 284 3.15 35.89 10.22
N LEU A 285 2.72 35.10 9.24
CA LEU A 285 1.89 35.58 8.15
C LEU A 285 0.55 36.10 8.68
N VAL A 286 0.29 37.39 8.45
CA VAL A 286 -0.97 38.04 8.82
C VAL A 286 -2.03 37.66 7.80
N VAL A 287 -3.01 36.90 8.24
CA VAL A 287 -4.16 36.47 7.44
C VAL A 287 -5.45 36.90 8.11
N HIS A 288 -6.32 37.55 7.37
CA HIS A 288 -7.63 38.00 7.83
C HIS A 288 -8.68 36.99 7.33
N TRP A 289 -9.43 36.44 8.28
CA TRP A 289 -10.51 35.49 8.03
C TRP A 289 -11.83 36.09 8.47
N LYS A 290 -12.93 35.76 7.82
CA LYS A 290 -14.26 36.15 8.28
C LYS A 290 -14.48 35.72 9.73
N PRO A 291 -15.13 36.51 10.56
CA PRO A 291 -15.48 36.13 11.92
C PRO A 291 -16.38 34.90 11.88
N TRP A 292 -16.00 33.86 12.63
CA TRP A 292 -16.82 32.68 12.77
C TRP A 292 -17.76 32.80 13.99
N PRO A 293 -19.07 32.55 13.82
CA PRO A 293 -20.04 32.70 14.90
C PRO A 293 -19.91 31.65 16.02
N GLY A 294 -19.02 30.68 15.87
CA GLY A 294 -18.83 29.58 16.82
C GLY A 294 -19.63 28.33 16.46
N MET A 295 -19.42 27.28 17.22
CA MET A 295 -20.21 26.06 17.12
C MET A 295 -21.64 26.33 17.60
N PRO A 296 -22.67 25.72 16.99
CA PRO A 296 -23.99 25.73 17.56
C PRO A 296 -23.96 25.06 18.95
N ASP A 297 -24.92 25.45 19.80
CA ASP A 297 -25.05 24.81 21.12
C ASP A 297 -25.38 23.32 20.95
N VAL A 298 -24.43 22.48 21.33
CA VAL A 298 -24.52 21.00 21.31
C VAL A 298 -24.53 20.40 22.71
N SER A 299 -24.78 21.21 23.74
CA SER A 299 -24.90 20.73 25.14
C SER A 299 -25.97 19.68 25.31
N ASP A 300 -27.04 19.76 24.51
CA ASP A 300 -28.07 18.75 24.33
C ASP A 300 -27.95 18.17 22.92
N ALA A 301 -27.03 17.21 22.74
CA ALA A 301 -26.70 16.65 21.44
C ALA A 301 -27.89 15.95 20.76
N GLU A 302 -28.76 15.28 21.54
CA GLU A 302 -29.94 14.57 21.01
C GLU A 302 -30.91 15.56 20.36
N ASN A 303 -31.27 16.62 21.06
CA ASN A 303 -32.17 17.61 20.52
C ASN A 303 -31.52 18.50 19.47
N ALA A 304 -30.20 18.73 19.52
CA ALA A 304 -29.47 19.41 18.46
C ALA A 304 -29.53 18.64 17.13
N ILE A 305 -29.33 17.32 17.17
CA ILE A 305 -29.46 16.45 15.98
C ILE A 305 -30.89 16.48 15.43
N ARG A 306 -31.90 16.38 16.30
CA ARG A 306 -33.33 16.37 15.90
C ARG A 306 -33.79 17.70 15.28
N ARG A 307 -33.18 18.82 15.72
CA ARG A 307 -33.50 20.17 15.18
C ARG A 307 -32.79 20.51 13.90
N ASN A 308 -31.73 19.77 13.54
CA ASN A 308 -31.03 20.00 12.27
C ASN A 308 -31.93 19.67 11.07
N PRO A 309 -31.94 20.55 10.05
CA PRO A 309 -32.56 20.23 8.77
C PRO A 309 -32.00 18.91 8.25
N SER A 310 -32.86 17.94 7.96
CA SER A 310 -32.44 16.65 7.45
C SER A 310 -33.26 16.27 6.22
N THR A 311 -32.64 15.53 5.30
CA THR A 311 -33.32 14.85 4.21
C THR A 311 -33.33 13.36 4.51
N ALA A 312 -34.50 12.76 4.57
CA ALA A 312 -34.63 11.33 4.74
C ALA A 312 -34.51 10.63 3.38
N ARG A 313 -33.71 9.57 3.31
CA ARG A 313 -33.68 8.63 2.20
C ARG A 313 -34.10 7.26 2.72
N GLN A 314 -35.19 6.76 2.25
CA GLN A 314 -35.63 5.41 2.58
C GLN A 314 -34.76 4.41 1.81
N LEU A 315 -34.06 3.54 2.52
CA LEU A 315 -33.19 2.51 1.94
C LEU A 315 -33.89 1.16 1.87
N ILE A 316 -34.72 0.86 2.88
CA ILE A 316 -35.50 -0.36 3.00
C ILE A 316 -36.88 0.04 3.50
N ASN A 317 -37.93 -0.51 2.94
CA ASN A 317 -39.30 -0.41 3.42
C ASN A 317 -39.84 -1.83 3.56
N ASP A 318 -39.50 -2.46 4.68
CA ASP A 318 -39.93 -3.84 4.97
C ASP A 318 -40.72 -3.86 6.28
N GLY A 319 -42.05 -3.91 6.13
CA GLY A 319 -43.00 -3.90 7.23
C GLY A 319 -43.40 -2.52 7.77
N ASP A 320 -44.38 -2.52 8.62
CA ASP A 320 -44.79 -1.34 9.41
C ASP A 320 -43.94 -1.25 10.68
N VAL A 321 -43.18 -0.17 10.80
CA VAL A 321 -42.37 0.15 11.99
C VAL A 321 -43.15 1.11 12.87
#